data_732f7f24b5ea0b756dc34a6d8f343a1c
#
_entry.id   732f7f24b5ea0b756dc34a6d8f343a1c
#
_cell.length_a   1.000
_cell.length_b   1.000
_cell.length_c   1.000
_cell.angle_alpha   90.00
_cell.angle_beta   90.00
_cell.angle_gamma   90.00
#
_symmetry.space_group_name_H-M   'P 1'
#
loop_
_entity.id
_entity.type
_entity.pdbx_description
1 polymer ?
#
loop_
_entity_poly.entity_id
_entity_poly.type
_entity_poly.pdbx_seq_one_letter_code
_entity_poly.pdbx_strand_id
1 'polypeptide(L)'
;EVLSVWEDGSCDIAILPFPFAGAEPCMEEQLYVCVPPDHELARKAELRFADINGFNFLLRTELGFWDTLCREKMPASKFLVQADTAAFDELVRSSSLPCFTTDYGQRHHADYPQRVNLPLRDPEARVTFYQARRRAER
;
A
#
# COMPACT_ATOMS: atom_id res chain seq x y z
N GLU A 1 0.09 -2.46 19.71
CA GLU A 1 0.58 -1.36 18.90
C GLU A 1 2.09 -1.37 18.78
N VAL A 2 2.62 -1.14 17.57
CA VAL A 2 4.06 -1.27 17.33
C VAL A 2 4.86 -0.24 18.14
N LEU A 3 4.38 1.01 18.19
CA LEU A 3 5.10 2.05 18.91
C LEU A 3 5.16 1.75 20.41
N SER A 4 4.07 1.30 21.00
CA SER A 4 4.08 0.99 22.43
C SER A 4 4.96 -0.23 22.74
N VAL A 5 5.00 -1.23 21.85
CA VAL A 5 5.91 -2.38 22.00
C VAL A 5 7.36 -1.92 21.92
N TRP A 6 7.67 -0.99 21.02
CA TRP A 6 9.00 -0.41 20.91
C TRP A 6 9.39 0.34 22.19
N GLU A 7 8.49 1.17 22.71
CA GLU A 7 8.75 2.01 23.89
C GLU A 7 8.96 1.19 25.14
N ASP A 8 8.28 0.06 25.29
CA ASP A 8 8.42 -0.80 26.46
C ASP A 8 9.56 -1.80 26.36
N GLY A 9 10.29 -1.80 25.22
CA GLY A 9 11.46 -2.65 25.06
C GLY A 9 11.15 -4.06 24.58
N SER A 10 9.92 -4.34 24.18
CA SER A 10 9.50 -5.69 23.78
C SER A 10 10.01 -6.08 22.39
N CYS A 11 10.48 -5.12 21.58
CA CYS A 11 11.05 -5.42 20.27
C CYS A 11 12.36 -4.67 20.08
N ASP A 12 13.20 -5.19 19.19
CA ASP A 12 14.53 -4.66 18.93
C ASP A 12 14.58 -3.77 17.68
N ILE A 13 13.59 -3.89 16.79
CA ILE A 13 13.49 -3.10 15.57
C ILE A 13 12.05 -2.63 15.45
N ALA A 14 11.87 -1.34 15.15
CA ALA A 14 10.56 -0.80 14.87
C ALA A 14 10.60 -0.05 13.55
N ILE A 15 9.59 -0.24 12.71
CA ILE A 15 9.42 0.47 11.43
C ILE A 15 8.00 1.02 11.42
N LEU A 16 7.88 2.35 11.31
CA LEU A 16 6.60 3.02 11.38
C LEU A 16 6.49 4.04 10.25
N PRO A 17 5.27 4.35 9.82
CA PRO A 17 5.06 5.34 8.74
C PRO A 17 5.09 6.79 9.22
N PHE A 18 5.70 7.07 10.36
CA PHE A 18 5.84 8.41 10.90
C PHE A 18 7.09 8.50 11.76
N PRO A 19 7.63 9.72 11.97
CA PRO A 19 8.82 9.88 12.82
C PRO A 19 8.52 9.51 14.27
N PHE A 20 9.51 8.95 14.95
CA PHE A 20 9.43 8.69 16.39
C PHE A 20 10.83 8.78 16.99
N ALA A 21 10.90 8.85 18.31
CA ALA A 21 12.17 9.10 19.01
C ALA A 21 13.21 8.03 18.68
N GLY A 22 14.38 8.45 18.25
CA GLY A 22 15.48 7.55 17.91
C GLY A 22 15.39 6.94 16.51
N ALA A 23 14.38 7.29 15.74
CA ALA A 23 14.17 6.74 14.42
C ALA A 23 14.80 7.61 13.34
N GLU A 24 15.13 6.96 12.22
CA GLU A 24 15.60 7.67 11.03
C GLU A 24 14.85 7.18 9.80
N PRO A 25 14.76 8.00 8.76
CA PRO A 25 14.10 7.57 7.52
C PRO A 25 14.81 6.38 6.91
N CYS A 26 14.07 5.35 6.52
CA CYS A 26 14.66 4.16 5.90
C CYS A 26 14.19 3.93 4.48
N MET A 27 12.97 4.34 4.13
CA MET A 27 12.48 4.20 2.76
C MET A 27 11.24 5.06 2.55
N GLU A 28 10.99 5.37 1.29
CA GLU A 28 9.73 5.96 0.86
C GLU A 28 8.95 4.97 0.02
N GLU A 29 7.63 5.02 0.13
CA GLU A 29 6.76 4.15 -0.65
C GLU A 29 5.64 4.99 -1.26
N GLN A 30 5.39 4.79 -2.55
CA GLN A 30 4.34 5.47 -3.31
C GLN A 30 3.27 4.45 -3.66
N LEU A 31 2.02 4.79 -3.39
CA LEU A 31 0.87 3.95 -3.73
C LEU A 31 0.45 4.20 -5.18
N TYR A 32 0.18 3.13 -5.90
CA TYR A 32 -0.28 3.15 -7.28
C TYR A 32 -1.59 2.39 -7.41
N VAL A 33 -2.37 2.75 -8.40
CA VAL A 33 -3.56 1.98 -8.80
C VAL A 33 -3.18 1.13 -10.00
N CYS A 34 -3.46 -0.15 -9.91
CA CYS A 34 -3.09 -1.14 -10.92
C CYS A 34 -4.35 -1.60 -11.63
N VAL A 35 -4.45 -1.34 -12.94
CA VAL A 35 -5.66 -1.61 -13.73
C VAL A 35 -5.31 -2.25 -15.06
N PRO A 36 -6.26 -3.02 -15.65
CA PRO A 36 -6.07 -3.48 -17.03
C PRO A 36 -5.93 -2.30 -18.00
N PRO A 37 -5.23 -2.47 -19.11
CA PRO A 37 -5.02 -1.35 -20.05
C PRO A 37 -6.30 -0.79 -20.66
N ASP A 38 -7.36 -1.59 -20.73
CA ASP A 38 -8.65 -1.16 -21.28
C ASP A 38 -9.59 -0.59 -20.22
N HIS A 39 -9.18 -0.53 -18.97
CA HIS A 39 -9.98 0.07 -17.90
C HIS A 39 -10.08 1.58 -18.13
N GLU A 40 -11.24 2.16 -17.75
CA GLU A 40 -11.42 3.59 -17.97
C GLU A 40 -10.41 4.44 -17.20
N LEU A 41 -9.94 4.00 -16.04
CA LEU A 41 -8.90 4.73 -15.28
C LEU A 41 -7.56 4.74 -16.01
N ALA A 42 -7.29 3.77 -16.87
CA ALA A 42 -6.02 3.69 -17.58
C ALA A 42 -5.84 4.81 -18.62
N ARG A 43 -6.89 5.56 -18.90
CA ARG A 43 -6.81 6.71 -19.82
C ARG A 43 -6.11 7.92 -19.20
N LYS A 44 -5.97 7.94 -17.88
CA LYS A 44 -5.32 9.02 -17.16
C LYS A 44 -3.85 8.68 -16.95
N ALA A 45 -3.02 9.72 -16.87
CA ALA A 45 -1.59 9.53 -16.58
C ALA A 45 -1.34 9.38 -15.08
N GLU A 46 -2.21 9.96 -14.27
CA GLU A 46 -2.12 9.91 -12.82
C GLU A 46 -3.52 10.02 -12.24
N LEU A 47 -3.67 9.65 -10.97
CA LEU A 47 -4.97 9.59 -10.32
C LEU A 47 -4.90 10.28 -8.96
N ARG A 48 -6.09 10.62 -8.44
CA ARG A 48 -6.28 11.04 -7.05
C ARG A 48 -7.32 10.14 -6.42
N PHE A 49 -7.36 10.10 -5.11
CA PHE A 49 -8.39 9.31 -4.42
C PHE A 49 -9.79 9.70 -4.85
N ALA A 50 -10.02 10.99 -5.14
CA ALA A 50 -11.32 11.45 -5.63
C ALA A 50 -11.71 10.81 -6.96
N ASP A 51 -10.73 10.49 -7.81
CA ASP A 51 -10.98 9.86 -9.11
C ASP A 51 -11.39 8.40 -8.96
N ILE A 52 -10.92 7.73 -7.93
CA ILE A 52 -11.13 6.28 -7.77
C ILE A 52 -12.19 5.94 -6.74
N ASN A 53 -12.64 6.93 -5.96
CA ASN A 53 -13.70 6.70 -4.98
C ASN A 53 -14.99 6.32 -5.71
N GLY A 54 -15.60 5.21 -5.33
CA GLY A 54 -16.78 4.66 -5.98
C GLY A 54 -16.50 3.43 -6.83
N PHE A 55 -15.25 3.22 -7.24
CA PHE A 55 -14.87 1.98 -7.92
C PHE A 55 -14.66 0.86 -6.90
N ASN A 56 -14.96 -0.36 -7.31
CA ASN A 56 -14.69 -1.53 -6.48
C ASN A 56 -13.26 -2.00 -6.71
N PHE A 57 -12.59 -2.41 -5.65
CA PHE A 57 -11.17 -2.77 -5.70
C PHE A 57 -10.95 -4.14 -5.08
N LEU A 58 -9.96 -4.84 -5.62
CA LEU A 58 -9.38 -6.01 -4.95
C LEU A 58 -8.39 -5.51 -3.89
N LEU A 59 -8.42 -6.10 -2.71
CA LEU A 59 -7.58 -5.66 -1.61
C LEU A 59 -6.97 -6.86 -0.90
N ARG A 60 -5.66 -6.81 -0.67
CA ARG A 60 -4.98 -7.83 0.14
C ARG A 60 -5.08 -7.45 1.61
N THR A 61 -5.24 -8.46 2.45
CA THR A 61 -5.37 -8.22 3.90
C THR A 61 -4.08 -7.71 4.53
N GLU A 62 -2.95 -7.88 3.87
CA GLU A 62 -1.65 -7.55 4.44
C GLU A 62 -1.16 -6.15 4.07
N LEU A 63 -2.03 -5.28 3.60
CA LEU A 63 -1.65 -3.92 3.25
C LEU A 63 -1.37 -3.04 4.46
N GLY A 64 -1.87 -3.41 5.65
CA GLY A 64 -1.58 -2.69 6.88
C GLY A 64 -1.99 -1.23 6.82
N PHE A 65 -1.01 -0.34 6.92
CA PHE A 65 -1.23 1.11 6.88
C PHE A 65 -2.09 1.55 5.68
N TRP A 66 -1.83 0.96 4.51
CA TRP A 66 -2.54 1.35 3.29
C TRP A 66 -4.03 0.97 3.33
N ASP A 67 -4.39 -0.13 4.00
CA ASP A 67 -5.77 -0.56 4.14
C ASP A 67 -6.61 0.53 4.80
N THR A 68 -6.16 1.02 5.95
CA THR A 68 -6.87 2.07 6.69
C THR A 68 -7.01 3.34 5.85
N LEU A 69 -5.91 3.76 5.22
CA LEU A 69 -5.92 4.98 4.40
C LEU A 69 -6.91 4.86 3.24
N CYS A 70 -6.89 3.74 2.53
CA CYS A 70 -7.77 3.55 1.39
C CYS A 70 -9.23 3.59 1.81
N ARG A 71 -9.57 2.96 2.94
CA ARG A 71 -10.96 2.97 3.42
C ARG A 71 -11.41 4.36 3.82
N GLU A 72 -10.53 5.15 4.42
CA GLU A 72 -10.86 6.53 4.78
C GLU A 72 -11.05 7.44 3.56
N LYS A 73 -10.19 7.27 2.55
CA LYS A 73 -10.21 8.15 1.37
C LYS A 73 -11.22 7.73 0.32
N MET A 74 -11.74 6.52 0.43
CA MET A 74 -12.65 5.95 -0.57
C MET A 74 -13.90 5.40 0.08
N PRO A 75 -14.70 6.25 0.73
CA PRO A 75 -15.88 5.76 1.47
C PRO A 75 -16.98 5.17 0.57
N ALA A 76 -17.02 5.52 -0.71
CA ALA A 76 -18.01 5.00 -1.64
C ALA A 76 -17.57 3.73 -2.35
N SER A 77 -16.33 3.29 -2.15
CA SER A 77 -15.78 2.09 -2.80
C SER A 77 -16.06 0.86 -1.97
N LYS A 78 -16.20 -0.27 -2.65
CA LYS A 78 -16.26 -1.59 -2.00
C LYS A 78 -14.97 -2.32 -2.25
N PHE A 79 -14.51 -3.08 -1.26
CA PHE A 79 -13.26 -3.81 -1.34
C PHE A 79 -13.53 -5.30 -1.25
N LEU A 80 -13.07 -6.03 -2.25
CA LEU A 80 -13.08 -7.49 -2.24
C LEU A 80 -11.76 -7.96 -1.66
N VAL A 81 -11.80 -8.39 -0.40
CA VAL A 81 -10.61 -8.71 0.37
C VAL A 81 -10.23 -10.17 0.18
N GLN A 82 -8.96 -10.45 -0.09
CA GLN A 82 -8.44 -11.79 -0.24
C GLN A 82 -7.16 -11.92 0.59
N ALA A 83 -7.16 -12.90 1.50
CA ALA A 83 -6.02 -13.13 2.39
C ALA A 83 -4.93 -13.99 1.74
N ASP A 84 -5.32 -14.92 0.88
CA ASP A 84 -4.39 -15.84 0.23
C ASP A 84 -3.70 -15.13 -0.94
N THR A 85 -2.38 -15.06 -0.92
CA THR A 85 -1.59 -14.38 -1.95
C THR A 85 -1.79 -15.02 -3.33
N ALA A 86 -1.80 -16.34 -3.43
CA ALA A 86 -1.98 -17.02 -4.71
C ALA A 86 -3.38 -16.77 -5.27
N ALA A 87 -4.40 -16.79 -4.42
CA ALA A 87 -5.76 -16.51 -4.84
C ALA A 87 -5.92 -15.04 -5.25
N PHE A 88 -5.27 -14.14 -4.55
CA PHE A 88 -5.27 -12.72 -4.92
C PHE A 88 -4.65 -12.52 -6.30
N ASP A 89 -3.49 -13.12 -6.56
CA ASP A 89 -2.82 -13.01 -7.85
C ASP A 89 -3.69 -13.56 -8.98
N GLU A 90 -4.38 -14.65 -8.72
CA GLU A 90 -5.29 -15.22 -9.72
C GLU A 90 -6.45 -14.29 -10.03
N LEU A 91 -7.02 -13.65 -9.00
CA LEU A 91 -8.07 -12.66 -9.19
C LEU A 91 -7.58 -11.46 -9.99
N VAL A 92 -6.36 -11.01 -9.75
CA VAL A 92 -5.79 -9.90 -10.52
C VAL A 92 -5.67 -10.26 -12.00
N ARG A 93 -5.25 -11.50 -12.28
CA ARG A 93 -5.09 -11.96 -13.69
C ARG A 93 -6.41 -12.16 -14.39
N SER A 94 -7.43 -12.62 -13.68
CA SER A 94 -8.70 -13.03 -14.29
C SER A 94 -9.80 -11.98 -14.20
N SER A 95 -9.61 -10.94 -13.43
CA SER A 95 -10.61 -9.90 -13.17
C SER A 95 -10.20 -8.58 -13.82
N SER A 96 -11.18 -7.74 -14.11
CA SER A 96 -10.94 -6.37 -14.55
C SER A 96 -10.94 -5.36 -13.41
N LEU A 97 -11.14 -5.83 -12.17
CA LEU A 97 -11.18 -4.92 -11.02
C LEU A 97 -9.80 -4.33 -10.75
N PRO A 98 -9.73 -3.05 -10.40
CA PRO A 98 -8.46 -2.44 -10.02
C PRO A 98 -7.97 -2.98 -8.68
N CYS A 99 -6.67 -2.91 -8.48
CA CYS A 99 -6.03 -3.20 -7.20
C CYS A 99 -4.95 -2.15 -6.95
N PHE A 100 -4.31 -2.23 -5.80
CA PHE A 100 -3.25 -1.30 -5.44
C PHE A 100 -1.90 -2.01 -5.52
N THR A 101 -0.89 -1.24 -5.91
CA THR A 101 0.51 -1.66 -5.83
C THR A 101 1.31 -0.50 -5.26
N THR A 102 2.56 -0.77 -4.90
CA THR A 102 3.51 0.26 -4.51
C THR A 102 4.74 0.14 -5.38
N ASP A 103 5.57 1.19 -5.42
CA ASP A 103 6.82 1.12 -6.17
C ASP A 103 7.72 0.01 -5.61
N TYR A 104 7.72 -0.18 -4.29
CA TYR A 104 8.44 -1.29 -3.66
C TYR A 104 7.88 -2.63 -4.10
N GLY A 105 6.55 -2.77 -4.05
CA GLY A 105 5.88 -4.02 -4.45
C GLY A 105 6.12 -4.37 -5.90
N GLN A 106 6.10 -3.37 -6.77
CA GLN A 106 6.34 -3.59 -8.21
C GLN A 106 7.74 -4.15 -8.46
N ARG A 107 8.73 -3.72 -7.69
CA ARG A 107 10.10 -4.19 -7.84
C ARG A 107 10.32 -5.57 -7.23
N HIS A 108 9.51 -5.97 -6.25
CA HIS A 108 9.82 -7.16 -5.44
C HIS A 108 8.77 -8.25 -5.48
N HIS A 109 7.48 -7.93 -5.57
CA HIS A 109 6.42 -8.93 -5.40
C HIS A 109 5.27 -8.81 -6.38
N ALA A 110 4.77 -7.62 -6.62
CA ALA A 110 3.47 -7.40 -7.24
C ALA A 110 3.64 -6.89 -8.66
N ASP A 111 4.31 -7.67 -9.49
CA ASP A 111 4.49 -7.32 -10.89
C ASP A 111 3.40 -8.00 -11.72
N TYR A 112 2.52 -7.19 -12.28
CA TYR A 112 1.44 -7.65 -13.15
C TYR A 112 1.65 -7.04 -14.54
N PRO A 113 2.45 -7.68 -15.40
CA PRO A 113 2.88 -7.07 -16.67
C PRO A 113 1.74 -6.78 -17.65
N GLN A 114 0.58 -7.44 -17.47
CA GLN A 114 -0.59 -7.16 -18.32
C GLN A 114 -1.36 -5.93 -17.88
N ARG A 115 -0.96 -5.28 -16.79
CA ARG A 115 -1.69 -4.16 -16.21
C ARG A 115 -0.85 -2.89 -16.25
N VAL A 116 -1.53 -1.76 -16.09
CA VAL A 116 -0.93 -0.43 -16.03
C VAL A 116 -0.95 0.06 -14.59
N ASN A 117 0.15 0.64 -14.13
CA ASN A 117 0.26 1.20 -12.80
C ASN A 117 0.21 2.72 -12.88
N LEU A 118 -0.76 3.33 -12.21
CA LEU A 118 -0.98 4.78 -12.24
C LEU A 118 -0.74 5.35 -10.85
N PRO A 119 0.15 6.34 -10.69
CA PRO A 119 0.44 6.88 -9.38
C PRO A 119 -0.72 7.69 -8.82
N LEU A 120 -0.94 7.58 -7.52
CA LEU A 120 -1.87 8.45 -6.79
C LEU A 120 -1.10 9.69 -6.36
N ARG A 121 -1.62 10.86 -6.72
CA ARG A 121 -0.94 12.13 -6.47
C ARG A 121 -1.29 12.81 -5.16
N ASP A 122 -2.25 12.26 -4.42
CA ASP A 122 -2.56 12.78 -3.09
C ASP A 122 -1.30 12.65 -2.21
N PRO A 123 -1.01 13.65 -1.39
CA PRO A 123 0.17 13.57 -0.52
C PRO A 123 0.16 12.34 0.39
N GLU A 124 -1.02 11.90 0.81
CA GLU A 124 -1.17 10.73 1.69
C GLU A 124 -0.80 9.43 1.01
N ALA A 125 -0.75 9.41 -0.33
CA ALA A 125 -0.40 8.21 -1.09
C ALA A 125 1.12 7.99 -1.18
N ARG A 126 1.90 8.87 -0.60
CA ARG A 126 3.34 8.71 -0.47
C ARG A 126 3.70 8.76 1.00
N VAL A 127 4.41 7.78 1.47
CA VAL A 127 4.77 7.69 2.89
C VAL A 127 6.26 7.44 3.03
N THR A 128 6.85 8.06 4.04
CA THR A 128 8.23 7.78 4.45
C THR A 128 8.15 6.87 5.68
N PHE A 129 8.81 5.75 5.60
CA PHE A 129 8.93 4.85 6.75
C PHE A 129 10.18 5.19 7.53
N TYR A 130 10.07 5.12 8.83
CA TYR A 130 11.15 5.40 9.77
C TYR A 130 11.47 4.13 10.54
N GLN A 131 12.75 3.89 10.78
CA GLN A 131 13.15 2.73 11.55
C GLN A 131 14.07 3.13 12.69
N ALA A 132 13.97 2.39 13.78
CA ALA A 132 14.90 2.47 14.89
C ALA A 132 15.27 1.05 15.28
N ARG A 133 16.51 0.87 15.69
CA ARG A 133 17.04 -0.44 16.09
C ARG A 133 17.75 -0.27 17.43
N ARG A 134 17.48 -1.16 18.35
CA ARG A 134 18.20 -1.17 19.61
C ARG A 134 19.58 -1.73 19.40
N ARG A 135 20.52 -1.11 20.05
CA ARG A 135 21.88 -1.65 20.06
C ARG A 135 21.96 -2.81 21.03
N ALA A 136 22.83 -3.78 20.70
CA ALA A 136 23.11 -4.84 21.63
C ALA A 136 23.75 -4.27 22.91
N GLU A 137 23.41 -4.84 24.02
CA GLU A 137 24.02 -4.48 25.30
C GLU A 137 25.50 -4.91 25.32
N ARG A 138 26.28 -4.14 25.97
CA ARG A 138 27.73 -4.39 26.09
C ARG A 138 28.13 -4.68 27.50
#